data_4ea1ef15fda0d483543fd82567528e29
#
_entry.id   4ea1ef15fda0d483543fd82567528e29
#
_cell.length_a   1.000
_cell.length_b   1.000
_cell.length_c   1.000
_cell.angle_alpha   90.00
_cell.angle_beta   90.00
_cell.angle_gamma   90.00
#
_symmetry.space_group_name_H-M   'P 1'
#
loop_
_entity.id
_entity.type
_entity.pdbx_description
1 polymer ?
#
loop_
_entity_poly.entity_id
_entity_poly.type
_entity_poly.pdbx_seq_one_letter_code
_entity_poly.pdbx_strand_id
1 'polypeptide(L)'
;MGESKLKRSRAEDMPSSCNGVQTAGGRVQVRWEANSAATPMGQLAYFIEFLTLTGLWSGWQERCPLAYTSPNAPSKADVLGTWMLSILAGHRRDSHVTTIRCDGVNPGLLGMRKVISEDALRRALLAIPEAAGVSWLDGHLRDSTAPLLDVPWILDIDTTIKPLYGKQEGAVVSYNPKKPGRPSHSYHTYLMAG
;
A
#
# COMPACT_ATOMS: atom_id res chain seq x y z
N MET A 1 10.08 -18.10 -37.53
CA MET A 1 8.75 -17.50 -37.31
C MET A 1 9.00 -16.26 -36.52
N GLY A 2 8.75 -15.09 -37.16
CA GLY A 2 9.27 -13.81 -36.69
C GLY A 2 8.43 -13.17 -35.62
N GLU A 3 9.11 -12.73 -34.56
CA GLU A 3 8.56 -11.84 -33.56
C GLU A 3 8.34 -10.45 -34.19
N SER A 4 7.07 -10.03 -34.26
CA SER A 4 6.73 -8.68 -34.65
C SER A 4 7.08 -7.74 -33.50
N LYS A 5 8.22 -7.04 -33.61
CA LYS A 5 8.52 -5.87 -32.81
C LYS A 5 7.45 -4.79 -33.10
N LEU A 6 6.52 -4.60 -32.19
CA LEU A 6 5.69 -3.40 -32.18
C LEU A 6 6.61 -2.18 -32.07
N LYS A 7 6.82 -1.51 -33.20
CA LYS A 7 7.44 -0.18 -33.25
C LYS A 7 6.51 0.75 -32.44
N ARG A 8 6.99 1.21 -31.28
CA ARG A 8 6.41 2.40 -30.64
C ARG A 8 6.50 3.52 -31.67
N SER A 9 5.36 3.92 -32.24
CA SER A 9 5.28 5.15 -33.02
C SER A 9 5.72 6.29 -32.12
N ARG A 10 6.71 7.06 -32.55
CA ARG A 10 7.06 8.35 -31.98
C ARG A 10 5.76 9.14 -31.95
N ALA A 11 5.34 9.60 -30.77
CA ALA A 11 4.27 10.57 -30.66
C ALA A 11 4.73 11.81 -31.43
N GLU A 12 4.08 12.04 -32.57
CA GLU A 12 4.22 13.28 -33.31
C GLU A 12 3.82 14.41 -32.37
N ASP A 13 4.58 15.52 -32.41
CA ASP A 13 4.28 16.75 -31.68
C ASP A 13 2.84 17.19 -31.99
N MET A 14 1.91 16.80 -31.14
CA MET A 14 0.55 17.31 -31.18
C MET A 14 0.62 18.79 -30.76
N PRO A 15 0.14 19.71 -31.59
CA PRO A 15 0.10 21.11 -31.21
C PRO A 15 -0.69 21.26 -29.92
N SER A 16 -0.22 22.11 -29.01
CA SER A 16 -0.85 22.44 -27.73
C SER A 16 -2.17 23.19 -27.95
N SER A 17 -3.12 22.55 -28.63
CA SER A 17 -4.47 23.07 -28.76
C SER A 17 -5.21 22.82 -27.46
N CYS A 18 -5.40 23.88 -26.67
CA CYS A 18 -6.35 23.87 -25.57
C CYS A 18 -7.75 23.60 -26.12
N ASN A 19 -8.22 22.38 -26.01
CA ASN A 19 -9.59 22.05 -26.37
C ASN A 19 -10.51 22.48 -25.22
N GLY A 20 -11.28 23.56 -25.45
CA GLY A 20 -12.34 23.94 -24.52
C GLY A 20 -13.51 22.98 -24.61
N VAL A 21 -13.85 22.33 -23.52
CA VAL A 21 -15.01 21.43 -23.40
C VAL A 21 -16.09 22.10 -22.58
N GLN A 22 -17.30 22.18 -23.15
CA GLN A 22 -18.45 22.70 -22.44
C GLN A 22 -19.09 21.62 -21.58
N THR A 23 -19.23 21.92 -20.27
CA THR A 23 -19.84 21.00 -19.27
C THR A 23 -21.03 21.69 -18.59
N ALA A 24 -21.81 20.93 -17.83
CA ALA A 24 -22.89 21.48 -17.01
C ALA A 24 -22.39 22.48 -15.94
N GLY A 25 -21.15 22.34 -15.48
CA GLY A 25 -20.50 23.24 -14.52
C GLY A 25 -19.76 24.42 -15.15
N GLY A 26 -19.85 24.60 -16.49
CA GLY A 26 -19.18 25.65 -17.24
C GLY A 26 -18.16 25.10 -18.24
N ARG A 27 -17.38 26.01 -18.81
CA ARG A 27 -16.37 25.69 -19.81
C ARG A 27 -15.06 25.30 -19.13
N VAL A 28 -14.56 24.10 -19.46
CA VAL A 28 -13.29 23.56 -18.99
C VAL A 28 -12.29 23.56 -20.12
N GLN A 29 -11.05 23.96 -19.85
CA GLN A 29 -9.94 23.85 -20.78
C GLN A 29 -9.17 22.56 -20.52
N VAL A 30 -9.06 21.71 -21.52
CA VAL A 30 -8.31 20.44 -21.45
C VAL A 30 -6.97 20.61 -22.15
N ARG A 31 -5.89 20.39 -21.41
CA ARG A 31 -4.54 20.34 -21.95
C ARG A 31 -3.97 18.94 -21.76
N TRP A 32 -3.45 18.38 -22.82
CA TRP A 32 -2.78 17.09 -22.80
C TRP A 32 -1.28 17.30 -22.62
N GLU A 33 -0.70 16.58 -21.67
CA GLU A 33 0.74 16.53 -21.43
C GLU A 33 1.23 15.10 -21.69
N ALA A 34 1.87 14.89 -22.86
CA ALA A 34 2.26 13.55 -23.32
C ALA A 34 3.50 12.99 -22.62
N ASN A 35 4.34 13.86 -22.05
CA ASN A 35 5.64 13.49 -21.55
C ASN A 35 5.73 13.45 -20.02
N SER A 36 4.67 13.83 -19.31
CA SER A 36 4.64 13.80 -17.86
C SER A 36 4.20 12.45 -17.33
N ALA A 37 4.87 12.01 -16.26
CA ALA A 37 4.38 10.87 -15.48
C ALA A 37 3.07 11.24 -14.79
N ALA A 38 2.12 10.31 -14.77
CA ALA A 38 0.82 10.53 -14.17
C ALA A 38 0.58 9.55 -13.02
N THR A 39 -0.20 9.98 -12.06
CA THR A 39 -0.70 9.15 -10.95
C THR A 39 -2.20 9.36 -10.74
N PRO A 40 -2.97 8.29 -10.53
CA PRO A 40 -4.36 8.41 -10.10
C PRO A 40 -4.49 8.81 -8.61
N MET A 41 -3.37 8.83 -7.86
CA MET A 41 -3.32 9.02 -6.41
C MET A 41 -2.38 10.16 -6.04
N GLY A 42 -2.59 11.36 -6.59
CA GLY A 42 -1.71 12.52 -6.40
C GLY A 42 -1.54 12.95 -4.93
N GLN A 43 -2.51 12.69 -4.07
CA GLN A 43 -2.43 13.03 -2.65
C GLN A 43 -1.41 12.18 -1.89
N LEU A 44 -1.03 11.01 -2.39
CA LEU A 44 -0.02 10.16 -1.75
C LEU A 44 1.37 10.81 -1.71
N ALA A 45 1.68 11.74 -2.60
CA ALA A 45 2.95 12.45 -2.57
C ALA A 45 3.20 13.15 -1.23
N TYR A 46 2.18 13.79 -0.66
CA TYR A 46 2.29 14.45 0.66
C TYR A 46 2.47 13.44 1.80
N PHE A 47 1.81 12.30 1.72
CA PHE A 47 1.99 11.25 2.71
C PHE A 47 3.38 10.60 2.62
N ILE A 48 3.90 10.43 1.40
CA ILE A 48 5.26 9.93 1.17
C ILE A 48 6.30 10.93 1.71
N GLU A 49 6.07 12.23 1.52
CA GLU A 49 6.90 13.27 2.12
C GLU A 49 6.92 13.16 3.65
N PHE A 50 5.75 13.03 4.28
CA PHE A 50 5.65 12.80 5.72
C PHE A 50 6.46 11.56 6.16
N LEU A 51 6.30 10.43 5.50
CA LEU A 51 7.06 9.21 5.80
C LEU A 51 8.57 9.40 5.65
N THR A 52 8.99 10.25 4.72
CA THR A 52 10.40 10.56 4.46
C THR A 52 10.97 11.47 5.53
N LEU A 53 10.29 12.57 5.84
CA LEU A 53 10.73 13.57 6.82
C LEU A 53 10.79 13.00 8.25
N THR A 54 9.87 12.10 8.59
CA THR A 54 9.84 11.44 9.90
C THR A 54 10.82 10.26 10.01
N GLY A 55 11.43 9.84 8.91
CA GLY A 55 12.28 8.64 8.89
C GLY A 55 11.53 7.32 9.05
N LEU A 56 10.19 7.34 9.09
CA LEU A 56 9.38 6.13 9.28
C LEU A 56 9.56 5.14 8.14
N TRP A 57 9.66 5.62 6.91
CA TRP A 57 9.86 4.77 5.73
C TRP A 57 11.21 4.05 5.75
N SER A 58 12.30 4.77 5.97
CA SER A 58 13.65 4.20 6.03
C SER A 58 13.78 3.21 7.18
N GLY A 59 13.35 3.59 8.39
CA GLY A 59 13.39 2.73 9.55
C GLY A 59 12.57 1.45 9.39
N TRP A 60 11.44 1.52 8.67
CA TRP A 60 10.63 0.34 8.38
C TRP A 60 11.32 -0.62 7.41
N GLN A 61 11.97 -0.10 6.36
CA GLN A 61 12.75 -0.89 5.42
C GLN A 61 13.99 -1.54 6.05
N GLU A 62 14.76 -0.77 6.80
CA GLU A 62 16.02 -1.24 7.40
C GLU A 62 15.79 -2.41 8.34
N ARG A 63 14.77 -2.31 9.18
CA ARG A 63 14.44 -3.36 10.18
C ARG A 63 13.62 -4.52 9.62
N CYS A 64 13.14 -4.43 8.38
CA CYS A 64 12.38 -5.51 7.77
C CYS A 64 13.21 -6.80 7.71
N PRO A 65 12.72 -7.93 8.29
CA PRO A 65 13.45 -9.18 8.32
C PRO A 65 13.49 -9.94 7.00
N LEU A 66 12.94 -9.35 5.94
CA LEU A 66 12.97 -9.95 4.61
C LEU A 66 14.40 -10.12 4.12
N ALA A 67 14.79 -11.35 3.85
CA ALA A 67 16.10 -11.71 3.32
C ALA A 67 15.94 -12.54 2.06
N TYR A 68 16.77 -12.24 1.05
CA TYR A 68 16.83 -12.99 -0.19
C TYR A 68 18.23 -13.52 -0.44
N THR A 69 18.29 -14.73 -0.98
CA THR A 69 19.55 -15.34 -1.42
C THR A 69 19.80 -15.14 -2.92
N SER A 70 18.75 -14.84 -3.69
CA SER A 70 18.84 -14.66 -5.14
C SER A 70 19.19 -13.22 -5.51
N PRO A 71 20.17 -13.00 -6.40
CA PRO A 71 20.51 -11.66 -6.90
C PRO A 71 19.39 -11.03 -7.76
N ASN A 72 18.46 -11.84 -8.27
CA ASN A 72 17.33 -11.39 -9.07
C ASN A 72 16.08 -11.09 -8.24
N ALA A 73 16.18 -11.20 -6.92
CA ALA A 73 15.05 -10.88 -6.05
C ALA A 73 14.69 -9.39 -6.11
N PRO A 74 13.41 -9.04 -5.89
CA PRO A 74 13.01 -7.65 -5.76
C PRO A 74 13.68 -7.01 -4.53
N SER A 75 13.96 -5.72 -4.59
CA SER A 75 14.50 -5.00 -3.44
C SER A 75 13.46 -4.92 -2.30
N LYS A 76 13.92 -4.70 -1.07
CA LYS A 76 13.00 -4.43 0.05
C LYS A 76 12.09 -3.23 -0.27
N ALA A 77 12.62 -2.18 -0.88
CA ALA A 77 11.84 -1.02 -1.30
C ALA A 77 10.73 -1.40 -2.30
N ASP A 78 11.02 -2.26 -3.28
CA ASP A 78 10.02 -2.72 -4.25
C ASP A 78 8.91 -3.53 -3.58
N VAL A 79 9.25 -4.41 -2.63
CA VAL A 79 8.28 -5.24 -1.89
C VAL A 79 7.42 -4.38 -0.97
N LEU A 80 8.07 -3.67 -0.06
CA LEU A 80 7.39 -2.88 0.96
C LEU A 80 6.64 -1.69 0.36
N GLY A 81 7.21 -1.05 -0.67
CA GLY A 81 6.55 0.04 -1.38
C GLY A 81 5.32 -0.43 -2.14
N THR A 82 5.38 -1.59 -2.80
CA THR A 82 4.19 -2.18 -3.45
C THR A 82 3.10 -2.46 -2.41
N TRP A 83 3.46 -3.02 -1.26
CA TRP A 83 2.52 -3.28 -0.18
C TRP A 83 1.94 -2.00 0.41
N MET A 84 2.79 -1.02 0.73
CA MET A 84 2.38 0.29 1.25
C MET A 84 1.41 1.00 0.30
N LEU A 85 1.78 1.15 -0.97
CA LEU A 85 0.92 1.78 -1.97
C LEU A 85 -0.41 1.05 -2.14
N SER A 86 -0.41 -0.29 -2.05
CA SER A 86 -1.63 -1.09 -2.11
C SER A 86 -2.58 -0.77 -0.95
N ILE A 87 -2.05 -0.68 0.27
CA ILE A 87 -2.83 -0.33 1.46
C ILE A 87 -3.38 1.09 1.34
N LEU A 88 -2.54 2.05 0.99
CA LEU A 88 -2.92 3.47 0.86
C LEU A 88 -3.93 3.71 -0.27
N ALA A 89 -3.89 2.88 -1.32
CA ALA A 89 -4.90 2.88 -2.37
C ALA A 89 -6.24 2.25 -1.96
N GLY A 90 -6.36 1.78 -0.70
CA GLY A 90 -7.58 1.15 -0.19
C GLY A 90 -7.79 -0.29 -0.69
N HIS A 91 -6.76 -0.92 -1.20
CA HIS A 91 -6.85 -2.30 -1.68
C HIS A 91 -7.04 -3.27 -0.51
N ARG A 92 -7.95 -4.22 -0.69
CA ARG A 92 -8.28 -5.25 0.31
C ARG A 92 -7.86 -6.65 -0.11
N ARG A 93 -7.27 -6.80 -1.29
CA ARG A 93 -6.84 -8.08 -1.86
C ARG A 93 -5.55 -7.88 -2.63
N ASP A 94 -4.68 -8.86 -2.60
CA ASP A 94 -3.42 -8.84 -3.34
C ASP A 94 -3.62 -8.66 -4.85
N SER A 95 -4.71 -9.21 -5.40
CA SER A 95 -5.05 -9.06 -6.83
C SER A 95 -5.17 -7.61 -7.31
N HIS A 96 -5.46 -6.68 -6.39
CA HIS A 96 -5.57 -5.26 -6.72
C HIS A 96 -4.21 -4.58 -6.96
N VAL A 97 -3.10 -5.19 -6.53
CA VAL A 97 -1.74 -4.66 -6.72
C VAL A 97 -1.44 -4.32 -8.18
N THR A 98 -2.03 -5.06 -9.11
CA THR A 98 -1.83 -4.82 -10.55
C THR A 98 -2.24 -3.42 -10.98
N THR A 99 -3.23 -2.80 -10.32
CA THR A 99 -3.70 -1.45 -10.66
C THR A 99 -2.67 -0.36 -10.34
N ILE A 100 -1.76 -0.60 -9.36
CA ILE A 100 -0.71 0.36 -8.99
C ILE A 100 0.34 0.48 -10.09
N ARG A 101 0.45 -0.50 -10.98
CA ARG A 101 1.44 -0.50 -12.06
C ARG A 101 1.27 0.63 -13.07
N CYS A 102 0.09 1.22 -13.15
CA CYS A 102 -0.16 2.39 -13.98
C CYS A 102 0.23 3.72 -13.30
N ASP A 103 0.61 3.67 -12.00
CA ASP A 103 1.11 4.85 -11.29
C ASP A 103 2.57 5.11 -11.68
N GLY A 104 2.79 6.18 -12.43
CA GLY A 104 4.11 6.58 -12.91
C GLY A 104 4.89 7.48 -11.92
N VAL A 105 4.31 7.84 -10.78
CA VAL A 105 4.86 8.85 -9.86
C VAL A 105 5.21 8.26 -8.50
N ASN A 106 4.21 7.77 -7.76
CA ASN A 106 4.38 7.38 -6.36
C ASN A 106 5.43 6.28 -6.11
N PRO A 107 5.58 5.25 -6.98
CA PRO A 107 6.65 4.27 -6.80
C PRO A 107 8.04 4.91 -6.79
N GLY A 108 8.29 5.86 -7.70
CA GLY A 108 9.57 6.59 -7.76
C GLY A 108 9.83 7.43 -6.51
N LEU A 109 8.78 8.07 -5.95
CA LEU A 109 8.89 8.85 -4.71
C LEU A 109 9.25 8.00 -3.49
N LEU A 110 8.85 6.71 -3.47
CA LEU A 110 9.26 5.75 -2.44
C LEU A 110 10.63 5.09 -2.70
N GLY A 111 11.36 5.51 -3.73
CA GLY A 111 12.64 4.93 -4.11
C GLY A 111 12.54 3.52 -4.69
N MET A 112 11.36 3.13 -5.19
CA MET A 112 11.15 1.85 -5.85
C MET A 112 11.66 1.88 -7.28
N ARG A 113 12.16 0.75 -7.75
CA ARG A 113 12.49 0.54 -9.17
C ARG A 113 11.29 0.06 -9.97
N LYS A 114 10.39 -0.67 -9.32
CA LYS A 114 9.18 -1.22 -9.94
C LYS A 114 8.13 -1.62 -8.90
N VAL A 115 6.87 -1.61 -9.33
CA VAL A 115 5.80 -2.32 -8.62
C VAL A 115 5.90 -3.81 -8.96
N ILE A 116 6.02 -4.66 -7.94
CA ILE A 116 6.12 -6.11 -8.13
C ILE A 116 4.75 -6.74 -8.40
N SER A 117 4.72 -8.01 -8.84
CA SER A 117 3.47 -8.72 -9.05
C SER A 117 2.86 -9.15 -7.71
N GLU A 118 1.53 -9.35 -7.72
CA GLU A 118 0.79 -9.94 -6.61
C GLU A 118 1.46 -11.19 -6.05
N ASP A 119 1.80 -12.13 -6.93
CA ASP A 119 2.40 -13.39 -6.53
C ASP A 119 3.81 -13.22 -5.95
N ALA A 120 4.61 -12.25 -6.47
CA ALA A 120 5.90 -11.91 -5.90
C ALA A 120 5.76 -11.25 -4.52
N LEU A 121 4.77 -10.37 -4.34
CA LEU A 121 4.47 -9.76 -3.05
C LEU A 121 4.06 -10.81 -2.02
N ARG A 122 3.13 -11.69 -2.36
CA ARG A 122 2.66 -12.75 -1.49
C ARG A 122 3.80 -13.68 -1.07
N ARG A 123 4.65 -14.12 -2.01
CA ARG A 123 5.82 -14.97 -1.69
C ARG A 123 6.82 -14.25 -0.79
N ALA A 124 7.04 -12.96 -1.02
CA ALA A 124 7.94 -12.17 -0.18
C ALA A 124 7.45 -12.07 1.26
N LEU A 125 6.17 -11.78 1.45
CA LEU A 125 5.58 -11.68 2.78
C LEU A 125 5.54 -13.04 3.51
N LEU A 126 5.25 -14.13 2.79
CA LEU A 126 5.29 -15.49 3.34
C LEU A 126 6.71 -15.96 3.71
N ALA A 127 7.75 -15.38 3.12
CA ALA A 127 9.14 -15.71 3.45
C ALA A 127 9.61 -15.05 4.76
N ILE A 128 8.84 -14.13 5.34
CA ILE A 128 9.14 -13.51 6.62
C ILE A 128 8.71 -14.47 7.73
N PRO A 129 9.64 -14.93 8.63
CA PRO A 129 9.25 -15.74 9.76
C PRO A 129 8.30 -14.96 10.69
N GLU A 130 7.24 -15.60 11.16
CA GLU A 130 6.17 -14.95 11.93
C GLU A 130 6.71 -14.15 13.13
N ALA A 131 7.51 -14.76 14.00
CA ALA A 131 8.05 -14.09 15.17
C ALA A 131 8.91 -12.85 14.83
N ALA A 132 9.69 -12.93 13.75
CA ALA A 132 10.50 -11.81 13.28
C ALA A 132 9.62 -10.71 12.67
N GLY A 133 8.56 -11.10 11.94
CA GLY A 133 7.59 -10.19 11.37
C GLY A 133 6.82 -9.43 12.44
N VAL A 134 6.33 -10.12 13.46
CA VAL A 134 5.63 -9.52 14.61
C VAL A 134 6.55 -8.53 15.33
N SER A 135 7.77 -8.96 15.69
CA SER A 135 8.73 -8.09 16.37
C SER A 135 9.07 -6.83 15.57
N TRP A 136 9.20 -6.97 14.25
CA TRP A 136 9.44 -5.85 13.34
C TRP A 136 8.28 -4.85 13.31
N LEU A 137 7.04 -5.34 13.16
CA LEU A 137 5.85 -4.50 13.10
C LEU A 137 5.59 -3.82 14.45
N ASP A 138 5.71 -4.54 15.57
CA ASP A 138 5.55 -3.98 16.92
C ASP A 138 6.61 -2.92 17.23
N GLY A 139 7.86 -3.15 16.80
CA GLY A 139 8.92 -2.18 16.93
C GLY A 139 8.62 -0.89 16.15
N HIS A 140 8.16 -1.04 14.92
CA HIS A 140 7.79 0.11 14.07
C HIS A 140 6.57 0.86 14.60
N LEU A 141 5.56 0.15 15.08
CA LEU A 141 4.39 0.74 15.71
C LEU A 141 4.78 1.57 16.94
N ARG A 142 5.63 1.02 17.83
CA ARG A 142 6.13 1.77 18.99
C ARG A 142 6.85 3.04 18.59
N ASP A 143 7.76 2.98 17.63
CA ASP A 143 8.52 4.15 17.19
C ASP A 143 7.63 5.24 16.58
N SER A 144 6.58 4.83 15.83
CA SER A 144 5.66 5.77 15.21
C SER A 144 4.69 6.41 16.20
N THR A 145 4.37 5.71 17.30
CA THR A 145 3.40 6.19 18.30
C THR A 145 4.05 6.84 19.52
N ALA A 146 5.31 6.52 19.83
CA ALA A 146 6.02 7.05 21.02
C ALA A 146 5.93 8.58 21.16
N PRO A 147 6.11 9.39 20.09
CA PRO A 147 5.98 10.85 20.21
C PRO A 147 4.57 11.33 20.58
N LEU A 148 3.54 10.52 20.35
CA LEU A 148 2.16 10.85 20.69
C LEU A 148 1.83 10.56 22.14
N LEU A 149 2.69 9.83 22.87
CA LEU A 149 2.49 9.42 24.25
C LEU A 149 3.09 10.38 25.27
N ASP A 150 3.75 11.45 24.80
CA ASP A 150 4.39 12.46 25.67
C ASP A 150 3.40 13.46 26.25
N VAL A 151 2.15 13.43 25.84
CA VAL A 151 1.05 14.29 26.32
C VAL A 151 -0.08 13.43 26.90
N PRO A 152 -0.93 13.98 27.77
CA PRO A 152 -2.11 13.25 28.23
C PRO A 152 -2.97 12.78 27.06
N TRP A 153 -3.40 11.53 27.07
CA TRP A 153 -4.18 10.91 26.00
C TRP A 153 -5.31 10.06 26.55
N ILE A 154 -6.32 9.85 25.74
CA ILE A 154 -7.46 8.98 26.02
C ILE A 154 -7.31 7.73 25.19
N LEU A 155 -7.35 6.56 25.82
CA LEU A 155 -7.38 5.27 25.15
C LEU A 155 -8.83 4.80 25.01
N ASP A 156 -9.31 4.73 23.79
CA ASP A 156 -10.58 4.07 23.47
C ASP A 156 -10.31 2.67 22.90
N ILE A 157 -11.02 1.67 23.43
CA ILE A 157 -10.85 0.27 23.03
C ILE A 157 -12.18 -0.25 22.54
N ASP A 158 -12.24 -0.64 21.28
CA ASP A 158 -13.40 -1.32 20.70
C ASP A 158 -13.07 -2.75 20.29
N THR A 159 -14.05 -3.64 20.44
CA THR A 159 -13.92 -5.05 20.06
C THR A 159 -14.89 -5.40 18.96
N THR A 160 -14.36 -5.76 17.80
CA THR A 160 -15.14 -6.25 16.67
C THR A 160 -15.05 -7.77 16.55
N ILE A 161 -16.20 -8.45 16.56
CA ILE A 161 -16.31 -9.89 16.37
C ILE A 161 -16.59 -10.19 14.89
N LYS A 162 -15.71 -10.95 14.24
CA LYS A 162 -15.83 -11.33 12.84
C LYS A 162 -16.14 -12.82 12.71
N PRO A 163 -17.40 -13.19 12.35
CA PRO A 163 -17.73 -14.59 12.14
C PRO A 163 -16.99 -15.15 10.93
N LEU A 164 -16.51 -16.38 11.02
CA LEU A 164 -15.76 -17.05 9.98
C LEU A 164 -16.59 -18.09 9.26
N TYR A 165 -16.38 -18.18 7.96
CA TYR A 165 -16.99 -19.16 7.09
C TYR A 165 -15.89 -20.05 6.51
N GLY A 166 -15.61 -21.15 7.18
CA GLY A 166 -14.54 -22.07 6.80
C GLY A 166 -13.65 -22.45 8.00
N LYS A 167 -12.60 -23.21 7.69
CA LYS A 167 -11.60 -23.64 8.68
C LYS A 167 -10.44 -22.65 8.63
N GLN A 168 -10.36 -21.80 9.63
CA GLN A 168 -9.22 -20.89 9.80
C GLN A 168 -8.55 -21.19 11.13
N GLU A 169 -7.22 -21.09 11.14
CA GLU A 169 -6.41 -21.30 12.34
C GLU A 169 -6.79 -20.28 13.42
N GLY A 170 -6.81 -20.72 14.68
CA GLY A 170 -7.13 -19.87 15.82
C GLY A 170 -8.61 -19.47 15.94
N ALA A 171 -9.49 -19.92 15.05
CA ALA A 171 -10.92 -19.65 15.15
C ALA A 171 -11.56 -20.49 16.25
N VAL A 172 -12.23 -19.85 17.19
CA VAL A 172 -12.93 -20.51 18.30
C VAL A 172 -14.39 -20.14 18.33
N VAL A 173 -15.24 -21.06 18.82
CA VAL A 173 -16.63 -20.76 19.12
C VAL A 173 -16.67 -20.03 20.47
N SER A 174 -17.02 -18.75 20.43
CA SER A 174 -17.14 -17.92 21.62
C SER A 174 -18.35 -16.99 21.51
N TYR A 175 -18.44 -15.99 22.36
CA TYR A 175 -19.52 -15.01 22.33
C TYR A 175 -19.61 -14.33 20.95
N ASN A 176 -20.74 -14.54 20.28
CA ASN A 176 -21.05 -13.92 19.00
C ASN A 176 -22.56 -13.63 18.94
N PRO A 177 -22.98 -12.40 19.26
CA PRO A 177 -24.39 -12.06 19.35
C PRO A 177 -25.11 -12.09 18.00
N LYS A 178 -24.38 -11.89 16.90
CA LYS A 178 -24.97 -11.89 15.55
C LYS A 178 -25.12 -13.31 14.96
N LYS A 179 -24.26 -14.24 15.34
CA LYS A 179 -24.26 -15.65 14.85
C LYS A 179 -23.76 -16.60 15.95
N PRO A 180 -24.61 -16.91 16.95
CA PRO A 180 -24.24 -17.82 18.03
C PRO A 180 -23.78 -19.18 17.49
N GLY A 181 -22.79 -19.80 18.13
CA GLY A 181 -22.27 -21.11 17.76
C GLY A 181 -21.33 -21.15 16.56
N ARG A 182 -21.04 -20.00 15.90
CA ARG A 182 -20.05 -19.95 14.84
C ARG A 182 -18.67 -19.61 15.34
N PRO A 183 -17.62 -20.27 14.79
CA PRO A 183 -16.25 -19.83 15.02
C PRO A 183 -16.07 -18.38 14.58
N SER A 184 -15.30 -17.63 15.34
CA SER A 184 -15.05 -16.21 15.07
C SER A 184 -13.67 -15.80 15.55
N HIS A 185 -13.17 -14.69 14.99
CA HIS A 185 -12.03 -13.95 15.51
C HIS A 185 -12.50 -12.65 16.14
N SER A 186 -11.87 -12.26 17.23
CA SER A 186 -12.03 -10.95 17.86
C SER A 186 -10.89 -10.04 17.41
N TYR A 187 -11.24 -8.83 16.96
CA TYR A 187 -10.30 -7.77 16.65
C TYR A 187 -10.48 -6.65 17.64
N HIS A 188 -9.39 -6.21 18.24
CA HIS A 188 -9.38 -5.07 19.15
C HIS A 188 -8.80 -3.87 18.41
N THR A 189 -9.57 -2.79 18.36
CA THR A 189 -9.13 -1.49 17.84
C THR A 189 -8.81 -0.59 19.01
N TYR A 190 -7.63 0.00 18.98
CA TYR A 190 -7.17 0.95 19.99
C TYR A 190 -7.05 2.31 19.31
N LEU A 191 -7.78 3.29 19.82
CA LEU A 191 -7.74 4.67 19.38
C LEU A 191 -7.17 5.53 20.49
N MET A 192 -6.18 6.34 20.16
CA MET A 192 -5.62 7.35 21.06
C MET A 192 -5.99 8.72 20.56
N ALA A 193 -6.55 9.54 21.44
CA ALA A 193 -6.86 10.94 21.20
C ALA A 193 -6.18 11.80 22.27
N GLY A 194 -5.53 12.86 21.85
CA GLY A 194 -4.89 13.84 22.72
C GLY A 194 -5.50 15.23 22.53
#